data_20d56f8e102db082c7d4c8295ab4ed0b
#
_entry.id   20d56f8e102db082c7d4c8295ab4ed0b
#
_cell.length_a   1.000
_cell.length_b   1.000
_cell.length_c   1.000
_cell.angle_alpha   90.00
_cell.angle_beta   90.00
_cell.angle_gamma   90.00
#
_symmetry.space_group_name_H-M   'P 1'
#
loop_
_entity.id
_entity.type
_entity.pdbx_description
1 polymer ?
#
loop_
_entity_poly.entity_id
_entity_poly.type
_entity_poly.pdbx_seq_one_letter_code
_entity_poly.pdbx_strand_id
1 'polypeptide(L)'
;MRRPLASYALAIACTATFAHGQQVLNVWPGVAPGSEGWNRQESRIDNTPVGTVIFNVVTPTLTAYLPSSSKRTGTGVIIAPGGAFVALPLNIEATDAAKWLQQRGIAAFVLKYRLIEKLGNNLNAPPELDLDTAGRYAMADGIQALKVVREHAGQWRLDPNRIGFLGFSAGAMVATAALVQEDPAARPNFAALIYGAPYGKLPVIPPKLPPVFMAWAQDDLTGLETVVRFHRALITAGSEPEAHIFNAGGHGFGMRKQGTTSDHWIDELYYWMEVHGFTRSR
;
A
#
# COMPACT_ATOMS: atom_id res chain seq x y z
N MET A 1 50.25 34.14 43.07
CA MET A 1 48.84 34.10 42.61
C MET A 1 48.78 33.64 41.12
N ARG A 2 48.42 32.41 40.87
CA ARG A 2 48.27 31.85 39.50
C ARG A 2 46.77 31.78 39.16
N ARG A 3 46.31 32.45 38.08
CA ARG A 3 44.95 32.38 37.59
C ARG A 3 44.82 31.13 36.79
N PRO A 4 43.67 30.39 36.86
CA PRO A 4 43.40 29.23 35.99
C PRO A 4 42.92 29.68 34.62
N LEU A 5 43.45 29.04 33.57
CA LEU A 5 42.97 29.15 32.19
C LEU A 5 41.68 28.36 32.04
N ALA A 6 40.61 29.03 31.66
CA ALA A 6 39.35 28.41 31.30
C ALA A 6 39.43 27.88 29.87
N SER A 7 39.33 26.54 29.72
CA SER A 7 39.24 25.88 28.42
C SER A 7 37.78 25.95 27.91
N TYR A 8 37.55 26.72 26.87
CA TYR A 8 36.26 26.69 26.16
C TYR A 8 36.24 25.48 25.19
N ALA A 9 35.42 24.48 25.51
CA ALA A 9 35.14 23.39 24.58
C ALA A 9 34.14 23.90 23.54
N LEU A 10 34.57 24.00 22.29
CA LEU A 10 33.74 24.35 21.15
C LEU A 10 32.91 23.10 20.76
N ALA A 11 31.62 23.07 21.09
CA ALA A 11 30.73 22.04 20.65
C ALA A 11 30.41 22.25 19.16
N ILE A 12 31.00 21.44 18.30
CA ILE A 12 30.67 21.38 16.88
C ILE A 12 29.33 20.66 16.77
N ALA A 13 28.26 21.42 16.56
CA ALA A 13 26.96 20.87 16.17
C ALA A 13 27.07 20.32 14.73
N CYS A 14 27.19 19.02 14.63
CA CYS A 14 27.13 18.32 13.35
C CYS A 14 25.69 18.36 12.86
N THR A 15 25.33 19.35 12.04
CA THR A 15 24.07 19.38 11.32
C THR A 15 24.15 18.32 10.22
N ALA A 16 23.59 17.15 10.48
CA ALA A 16 23.39 16.13 9.47
C ALA A 16 22.42 16.68 8.41
N THR A 17 22.95 17.17 7.31
CA THR A 17 22.19 17.40 6.07
C THR A 17 21.76 16.04 5.55
N PHE A 18 20.50 15.65 5.81
CA PHE A 18 19.91 14.49 5.16
C PHE A 18 19.84 14.78 3.66
N ALA A 19 20.72 14.15 2.90
CA ALA A 19 20.57 14.05 1.47
C ALA A 19 19.15 13.50 1.19
N HIS A 20 18.40 14.11 0.27
CA HIS A 20 17.02 13.78 -0.08
C HIS A 20 16.96 12.47 -0.89
N GLY A 21 17.48 11.39 -0.33
CA GLY A 21 17.27 10.03 -0.82
C GLY A 21 15.96 9.47 -0.22
N GLN A 22 15.12 8.92 -1.05
CA GLN A 22 13.90 8.25 -0.63
C GLN A 22 14.26 7.09 0.32
N GLN A 23 13.70 7.07 1.53
CA GLN A 23 13.98 6.00 2.48
C GLN A 23 13.34 4.69 2.03
N VAL A 24 14.13 3.63 1.97
CA VAL A 24 13.67 2.26 1.67
C VAL A 24 13.97 1.38 2.87
N LEU A 25 12.98 0.62 3.32
CA LEU A 25 13.09 -0.33 4.42
C LEU A 25 12.80 -1.74 3.92
N ASN A 26 13.51 -2.72 4.46
CA ASN A 26 13.14 -4.11 4.28
C ASN A 26 11.89 -4.43 5.12
N VAL A 27 10.98 -5.22 4.56
CA VAL A 27 9.78 -5.69 5.28
C VAL A 27 10.16 -6.75 6.33
N TRP A 28 11.18 -7.55 6.04
CA TRP A 28 11.70 -8.58 6.94
C TRP A 28 13.16 -8.27 7.32
N PRO A 29 13.59 -8.61 8.52
CA PRO A 29 14.96 -8.32 8.98
C PRO A 29 16.04 -9.15 8.25
N GLY A 30 15.64 -10.14 7.48
CA GLY A 30 16.52 -11.04 6.71
C GLY A 30 15.80 -11.59 5.50
N VAL A 31 16.08 -12.83 5.14
CA VAL A 31 15.33 -13.54 4.10
C VAL A 31 13.87 -13.66 4.52
N ALA A 32 12.97 -13.31 3.63
CA ALA A 32 11.54 -13.37 3.92
C ALA A 32 11.08 -14.84 4.07
N PRO A 33 10.31 -15.19 5.11
CA PRO A 33 9.92 -16.58 5.40
C PRO A 33 9.25 -17.26 4.20
N GLY A 34 9.71 -18.47 3.86
CA GLY A 34 9.23 -19.27 2.73
C GLY A 34 9.83 -18.90 1.39
N SER A 35 10.86 -18.06 1.36
CA SER A 35 11.63 -17.72 0.15
C SER A 35 13.14 -18.02 0.30
N GLU A 36 13.54 -18.85 1.24
CA GLU A 36 14.93 -19.15 1.58
C GLU A 36 15.73 -19.75 0.42
N GLY A 37 15.06 -20.47 -0.46
CA GLY A 37 15.67 -21.07 -1.66
C GLY A 37 15.45 -20.28 -2.97
N TRP A 38 14.88 -19.06 -2.90
CA TRP A 38 14.60 -18.30 -4.12
C TRP A 38 15.87 -17.64 -4.64
N ASN A 39 16.26 -18.01 -5.87
CA ASN A 39 17.47 -17.53 -6.55
C ASN A 39 17.17 -16.68 -7.80
N ARG A 40 15.89 -16.40 -8.08
CA ARG A 40 15.49 -15.57 -9.21
C ARG A 40 15.90 -14.11 -9.02
N GLN A 41 16.20 -13.45 -10.12
CA GLN A 41 16.59 -12.04 -10.11
C GLN A 41 15.38 -11.13 -10.38
N GLU A 42 15.26 -10.10 -9.57
CA GLU A 42 14.31 -9.02 -9.82
C GLU A 42 14.62 -8.36 -11.16
N SER A 43 13.61 -8.13 -11.96
CA SER A 43 13.75 -7.44 -13.25
C SER A 43 12.78 -6.26 -13.33
N ARG A 44 13.14 -5.27 -14.14
CA ARG A 44 12.42 -4.02 -14.30
C ARG A 44 12.26 -3.69 -15.77
N ILE A 45 11.06 -3.26 -16.14
CA ILE A 45 10.76 -2.71 -17.47
C ILE A 45 10.20 -1.31 -17.27
N ASP A 46 10.86 -0.32 -17.87
CA ASP A 46 10.44 1.09 -17.85
C ASP A 46 9.68 1.45 -19.13
N ASN A 47 8.96 2.58 -19.07
CA ASN A 47 8.23 3.15 -20.21
C ASN A 47 7.14 2.23 -20.80
N THR A 48 6.53 1.37 -19.99
CA THR A 48 5.33 0.65 -20.40
C THR A 48 4.11 1.59 -20.37
N PRO A 49 2.95 1.20 -20.93
CA PRO A 49 1.71 1.99 -20.84
C PRO A 49 1.24 2.25 -19.40
N VAL A 50 1.73 1.47 -18.43
CA VAL A 50 1.46 1.63 -16.98
C VAL A 50 2.66 2.19 -16.21
N GLY A 51 3.68 2.66 -16.91
CA GLY A 51 4.93 3.17 -16.34
C GLY A 51 5.96 2.06 -16.10
N THR A 52 6.65 2.12 -14.97
CA THR A 52 7.61 1.09 -14.54
C THR A 52 6.90 -0.14 -14.01
N VAL A 53 7.30 -1.30 -14.47
CA VAL A 53 6.82 -2.61 -13.99
C VAL A 53 7.99 -3.43 -13.44
N ILE A 54 7.81 -3.98 -12.24
CA ILE A 54 8.79 -4.85 -11.57
C ILE A 54 8.29 -6.30 -11.60
N PHE A 55 9.21 -7.23 -11.77
CA PHE A 55 8.96 -8.68 -11.78
C PHE A 55 9.93 -9.39 -10.85
N ASN A 56 9.58 -10.63 -10.47
CA ASN A 56 10.44 -11.55 -9.73
C ASN A 56 10.97 -10.97 -8.40
N VAL A 57 10.17 -10.21 -7.70
CA VAL A 57 10.54 -9.67 -6.39
C VAL A 57 10.75 -10.83 -5.41
N VAL A 58 11.93 -10.88 -4.80
CA VAL A 58 12.32 -11.83 -3.75
C VAL A 58 12.41 -11.14 -2.39
N THR A 59 12.94 -9.93 -2.38
CA THR A 59 13.11 -9.13 -1.16
C THR A 59 12.04 -8.04 -1.11
N PRO A 60 11.01 -8.18 -0.24
CA PRO A 60 9.97 -7.17 -0.13
C PRO A 60 10.48 -5.93 0.62
N THR A 61 10.10 -4.75 0.10
CA THR A 61 10.53 -3.47 0.66
C THR A 61 9.40 -2.46 0.75
N LEU A 62 9.54 -1.49 1.65
CA LEU A 62 8.70 -0.29 1.76
C LEU A 62 9.50 0.92 1.34
N THR A 63 8.99 1.69 0.37
CA THR A 63 9.56 2.97 -0.03
C THR A 63 8.72 4.10 0.57
N ALA A 64 9.32 4.92 1.43
CA ALA A 64 8.63 5.98 2.16
C ALA A 64 8.51 7.28 1.35
N TYR A 65 7.32 7.84 1.29
CA TYR A 65 6.97 9.15 0.74
C TYR A 65 6.47 10.03 1.89
N LEU A 66 7.39 10.76 2.52
CA LEU A 66 7.08 11.54 3.71
C LEU A 66 6.71 12.99 3.35
N PRO A 67 5.60 13.53 3.86
CA PRO A 67 5.23 14.92 3.64
C PRO A 67 6.20 15.86 4.35
N SER A 68 6.26 17.12 3.88
CA SER A 68 7.00 18.18 4.58
C SER A 68 6.51 18.32 6.01
N SER A 69 7.40 18.73 6.92
CA SER A 69 7.10 18.84 8.35
C SER A 69 5.90 19.73 8.66
N SER A 70 5.68 20.78 7.87
CA SER A 70 4.59 21.75 8.03
C SER A 70 3.20 21.23 7.58
N LYS A 71 3.15 20.13 6.80
CA LYS A 71 1.89 19.59 6.28
C LYS A 71 1.44 18.29 6.96
N ARG A 72 2.25 17.71 7.83
CA ARG A 72 2.00 16.36 8.37
C ARG A 72 0.67 16.27 9.12
N THR A 73 -0.14 15.30 8.74
CA THR A 73 -1.40 14.95 9.42
C THR A 73 -1.21 13.92 10.53
N GLY A 74 -0.06 13.24 10.57
CA GLY A 74 0.18 12.10 11.44
C GLY A 74 -0.40 10.79 10.90
N THR A 75 -1.02 10.80 9.72
CA THR A 75 -1.57 9.60 9.07
C THR A 75 -0.57 8.98 8.12
N GLY A 76 -0.50 7.64 8.11
CA GLY A 76 0.28 6.85 7.17
C GLY A 76 -0.60 5.93 6.35
N VAL A 77 -0.24 5.66 5.10
CA VAL A 77 -0.93 4.73 4.20
C VAL A 77 0.07 3.80 3.55
N ILE A 78 -0.07 2.49 3.74
CA ILE A 78 0.67 1.49 2.98
C ILE A 78 -0.06 1.30 1.65
N ILE A 79 0.67 1.27 0.54
CA ILE A 79 0.12 1.14 -0.80
C ILE A 79 0.66 -0.14 -1.43
N ALA A 80 -0.24 -1.08 -1.74
CA ALA A 80 0.07 -2.31 -2.46
C ALA A 80 -0.45 -2.22 -3.90
N PRO A 81 0.41 -2.17 -4.92
CA PRO A 81 -0.01 -2.21 -6.32
C PRO A 81 -0.61 -3.56 -6.71
N GLY A 82 -1.29 -3.62 -7.84
CA GLY A 82 -1.80 -4.85 -8.43
C GLY A 82 -0.76 -5.66 -9.20
N GLY A 83 -1.21 -6.31 -10.29
CA GLY A 83 -0.36 -7.08 -11.20
C GLY A 83 -0.41 -8.58 -10.97
N ALA A 84 -1.52 -9.10 -10.43
CA ALA A 84 -1.84 -10.53 -10.30
C ALA A 84 -0.74 -11.36 -9.62
N PHE A 85 0.05 -10.77 -8.72
CA PHE A 85 1.21 -11.39 -8.04
C PHE A 85 2.35 -11.83 -8.98
N VAL A 86 2.28 -11.46 -10.25
CA VAL A 86 3.32 -11.72 -11.27
C VAL A 86 4.17 -10.47 -11.51
N ALA A 87 3.57 -9.29 -11.37
CA ALA A 87 4.18 -8.00 -11.68
C ALA A 87 3.74 -6.92 -10.69
N LEU A 88 4.45 -5.80 -10.64
CA LEU A 88 4.05 -4.60 -9.90
C LEU A 88 4.09 -3.38 -10.82
N PRO A 89 2.95 -2.84 -11.27
CA PRO A 89 2.87 -1.58 -12.02
C PRO A 89 3.07 -0.40 -11.06
N LEU A 90 4.31 0.05 -10.89
CA LEU A 90 4.66 0.98 -9.82
C LEU A 90 4.11 2.39 -10.00
N ASN A 91 3.98 2.90 -11.25
CA ASN A 91 3.57 4.30 -11.40
C ASN A 91 2.10 4.49 -11.04
N ILE A 92 1.21 3.96 -11.85
CA ILE A 92 -0.23 4.26 -11.75
C ILE A 92 -0.94 3.67 -10.54
N GLU A 93 -0.36 2.63 -9.92
CA GLU A 93 -0.97 1.93 -8.76
C GLU A 93 -0.15 2.06 -7.47
N ALA A 94 0.93 2.87 -7.48
CA ALA A 94 1.72 3.06 -6.27
C ALA A 94 2.30 4.46 -6.16
N THR A 95 3.33 4.80 -6.96
CA THR A 95 4.12 6.01 -6.74
C THR A 95 3.35 7.29 -6.99
N ASP A 96 2.40 7.30 -7.93
CA ASP A 96 1.61 8.50 -8.22
C ASP A 96 0.57 8.75 -7.14
N ALA A 97 -0.08 7.70 -6.62
CA ALA A 97 -0.94 7.80 -5.45
C ALA A 97 -0.15 8.20 -4.19
N ALA A 98 1.06 7.64 -4.00
CA ALA A 98 1.93 8.00 -2.89
C ALA A 98 2.32 9.49 -2.91
N LYS A 99 2.72 10.01 -4.05
CA LYS A 99 3.04 11.43 -4.23
C LYS A 99 1.82 12.33 -4.00
N TRP A 100 0.66 11.90 -4.49
CA TRP A 100 -0.59 12.63 -4.32
C TRP A 100 -0.98 12.75 -2.84
N LEU A 101 -0.88 11.68 -2.06
CA LEU A 101 -1.11 11.66 -0.62
C LEU A 101 -0.05 12.49 0.13
N GLN A 102 1.23 12.33 -0.24
CA GLN A 102 2.35 13.08 0.33
C GLN A 102 2.13 14.60 0.23
N GLN A 103 1.67 15.09 -0.92
CA GLN A 103 1.38 16.51 -1.14
C GLN A 103 0.27 17.03 -0.21
N ARG A 104 -0.62 16.14 0.25
CA ARG A 104 -1.75 16.43 1.17
C ARG A 104 -1.44 16.14 2.65
N GLY A 105 -0.17 15.93 2.97
CA GLY A 105 0.27 15.76 4.36
C GLY A 105 0.15 14.35 4.91
N ILE A 106 -0.21 13.38 4.08
CA ILE A 106 -0.32 11.96 4.44
C ILE A 106 0.97 11.26 4.03
N ALA A 107 1.63 10.57 4.97
CA ALA A 107 2.77 9.74 4.63
C ALA A 107 2.30 8.48 3.87
N ALA A 108 3.01 8.12 2.82
CA ALA A 108 2.69 6.94 2.05
C ALA A 108 3.91 6.00 1.97
N PHE A 109 3.64 4.69 1.98
CA PHE A 109 4.66 3.64 1.99
C PHE A 109 4.34 2.66 0.87
N VAL A 110 5.04 2.77 -0.25
CA VAL A 110 4.86 1.86 -1.39
C VAL A 110 5.47 0.52 -1.04
N LEU A 111 4.63 -0.50 -1.00
CA LEU A 111 5.02 -1.88 -0.75
C LEU A 111 5.37 -2.60 -2.06
N LYS A 112 6.63 -2.96 -2.20
CA LYS A 112 7.11 -3.89 -3.21
C LYS A 112 7.08 -5.28 -2.55
N TYR A 113 5.98 -6.01 -2.72
CA TYR A 113 5.80 -7.34 -2.12
C TYR A 113 6.38 -8.45 -3.03
N ARG A 114 6.59 -9.64 -2.47
CA ARG A 114 7.09 -10.80 -3.19
C ARG A 114 6.13 -11.24 -4.29
N LEU A 115 6.70 -11.61 -5.43
CA LEU A 115 5.97 -12.09 -6.60
C LEU A 115 6.27 -13.57 -6.84
N ILE A 116 5.36 -14.26 -7.52
CA ILE A 116 5.69 -15.57 -8.11
C ILE A 116 6.70 -15.38 -9.24
N GLU A 117 7.41 -16.44 -9.60
CA GLU A 117 8.38 -16.40 -10.67
C GLU A 117 7.69 -16.20 -12.02
N LYS A 118 8.15 -15.19 -12.74
CA LYS A 118 7.73 -14.94 -14.11
C LYS A 118 8.68 -15.66 -15.07
N LEU A 119 8.13 -16.60 -15.81
CA LEU A 119 8.87 -17.30 -16.86
C LEU A 119 8.64 -16.63 -18.21
N GLY A 120 9.72 -16.39 -18.95
CA GLY A 120 9.67 -15.81 -20.31
C GLY A 120 9.33 -14.31 -20.34
N ASN A 121 9.05 -13.82 -21.56
CA ASN A 121 8.83 -12.38 -21.83
C ASN A 121 7.36 -11.95 -21.88
N ASN A 122 6.42 -12.86 -21.65
CA ASN A 122 5.00 -12.52 -21.63
C ASN A 122 4.67 -11.67 -20.40
N LEU A 123 4.05 -10.51 -20.60
CA LEU A 123 3.63 -9.60 -19.51
C LEU A 123 2.31 -10.01 -18.85
N ASN A 124 1.58 -10.94 -19.45
CA ASN A 124 0.29 -11.40 -18.93
C ASN A 124 0.50 -12.46 -17.84
N ALA A 125 -0.41 -12.50 -16.90
CA ALA A 125 -0.50 -13.60 -15.94
C ALA A 125 -0.85 -14.91 -16.67
N PRO A 126 -0.37 -16.08 -16.19
CA PRO A 126 -0.78 -17.37 -16.72
C PRO A 126 -2.31 -17.52 -16.63
N PRO A 127 -2.97 -18.12 -17.66
CA PRO A 127 -4.43 -18.24 -17.67
C PRO A 127 -5.02 -19.05 -16.51
N GLU A 128 -4.24 -19.98 -15.96
CA GLU A 128 -4.63 -20.89 -14.87
C GLU A 128 -4.05 -20.46 -13.52
N LEU A 129 -3.75 -19.17 -13.35
CA LEU A 129 -3.14 -18.68 -12.12
C LEU A 129 -4.13 -18.70 -10.96
N ASP A 130 -3.88 -19.55 -9.97
CA ASP A 130 -4.56 -19.50 -8.68
C ASP A 130 -4.01 -18.33 -7.85
N LEU A 131 -4.77 -17.25 -7.79
CA LEU A 131 -4.38 -16.03 -7.11
C LEU A 131 -4.26 -16.19 -5.59
N ASP A 132 -5.02 -17.09 -4.97
CA ASP A 132 -4.94 -17.33 -3.53
C ASP A 132 -3.59 -17.99 -3.18
N THR A 133 -3.15 -18.98 -3.95
CA THR A 133 -1.84 -19.60 -3.79
C THR A 133 -0.71 -18.66 -4.18
N ALA A 134 -0.83 -17.96 -5.31
CA ALA A 134 0.19 -17.04 -5.80
C ALA A 134 0.39 -15.86 -4.84
N GLY A 135 -0.68 -15.37 -4.22
CA GLY A 135 -0.69 -14.21 -3.33
C GLY A 135 -0.22 -14.49 -1.90
N ARG A 136 -0.06 -15.74 -1.48
CA ARG A 136 0.22 -16.09 -0.08
C ARG A 136 1.42 -15.36 0.53
N TYR A 137 2.50 -15.21 -0.23
CA TYR A 137 3.71 -14.52 0.23
C TYR A 137 3.51 -12.99 0.25
N ALA A 138 2.84 -12.45 -0.76
CA ALA A 138 2.49 -11.03 -0.83
C ALA A 138 1.57 -10.61 0.33
N MET A 139 0.59 -11.46 0.68
CA MET A 139 -0.31 -11.22 1.83
C MET A 139 0.46 -11.23 3.14
N ALA A 140 1.41 -12.18 3.33
CA ALA A 140 2.29 -12.19 4.50
C ALA A 140 3.17 -10.94 4.58
N ASP A 141 3.70 -10.47 3.44
CA ASP A 141 4.48 -9.24 3.35
C ASP A 141 3.64 -8.01 3.71
N GLY A 142 2.36 -7.97 3.29
CA GLY A 142 1.45 -6.88 3.64
C GLY A 142 1.16 -6.79 5.14
N ILE A 143 0.91 -7.93 5.78
CA ILE A 143 0.70 -8.01 7.24
C ILE A 143 1.98 -7.54 7.97
N GLN A 144 3.14 -8.00 7.53
CA GLN A 144 4.42 -7.61 8.13
C GLN A 144 4.74 -6.13 7.87
N ALA A 145 4.43 -5.61 6.69
CA ALA A 145 4.62 -4.20 6.35
C ALA A 145 3.87 -3.27 7.31
N LEU A 146 2.65 -3.64 7.70
CA LEU A 146 1.87 -2.87 8.68
C LEU A 146 2.56 -2.83 10.06
N LYS A 147 3.15 -3.93 10.50
CA LYS A 147 3.94 -3.98 11.75
C LYS A 147 5.15 -3.07 11.64
N VAL A 148 5.92 -3.17 10.56
CA VAL A 148 7.10 -2.33 10.31
C VAL A 148 6.74 -0.84 10.32
N VAL A 149 5.66 -0.43 9.66
CA VAL A 149 5.25 0.98 9.65
C VAL A 149 4.84 1.45 11.05
N ARG A 150 4.15 0.63 11.84
CA ARG A 150 3.79 0.96 13.22
C ARG A 150 5.00 1.07 14.15
N GLU A 151 5.94 0.14 14.04
CA GLU A 151 7.19 0.15 14.82
C GLU A 151 8.03 1.41 14.57
N HIS A 152 8.02 1.91 13.33
CA HIS A 152 8.75 3.10 12.93
C HIS A 152 7.92 4.39 12.97
N ALA A 153 6.65 4.34 13.40
CA ALA A 153 5.73 5.48 13.36
C ALA A 153 6.30 6.73 14.05
N GLY A 154 6.96 6.57 15.19
CA GLY A 154 7.58 7.68 15.92
C GLY A 154 8.66 8.41 15.12
N GLN A 155 9.48 7.70 14.33
CA GLN A 155 10.53 8.29 13.49
C GLN A 155 9.94 9.22 12.42
N TRP A 156 8.75 8.89 11.92
CA TRP A 156 8.06 9.64 10.88
C TRP A 156 7.01 10.61 11.42
N ARG A 157 6.87 10.67 12.76
CA ARG A 157 5.83 11.46 13.46
C ARG A 157 4.43 11.07 13.01
N LEU A 158 4.19 9.78 12.89
CA LEU A 158 2.88 9.20 12.65
C LEU A 158 2.22 8.78 13.98
N ASP A 159 0.90 8.81 13.97
CA ASP A 159 0.09 8.16 14.99
C ASP A 159 -0.06 6.67 14.62
N PRO A 160 0.39 5.71 15.43
CA PRO A 160 0.26 4.28 15.13
C PRO A 160 -1.19 3.82 15.02
N ASN A 161 -2.15 4.63 15.51
CA ASN A 161 -3.59 4.41 15.38
C ASN A 161 -4.20 5.10 14.15
N ARG A 162 -3.38 5.58 13.22
CA ARG A 162 -3.81 6.24 11.97
C ARG A 162 -3.05 5.70 10.76
N ILE A 163 -2.81 4.39 10.75
CA ILE A 163 -2.13 3.70 9.64
C ILE A 163 -3.17 2.93 8.82
N GLY A 164 -3.38 3.37 7.59
CA GLY A 164 -4.26 2.73 6.63
C GLY A 164 -3.55 1.83 5.64
N PHE A 165 -4.34 1.07 4.88
CA PHE A 165 -3.86 0.21 3.82
C PHE A 165 -4.67 0.46 2.54
N LEU A 166 -4.01 0.86 1.46
CA LEU A 166 -4.57 1.05 0.12
C LEU A 166 -4.07 -0.07 -0.78
N GLY A 167 -4.97 -0.81 -1.40
CA GLY A 167 -4.63 -1.89 -2.33
C GLY A 167 -5.33 -1.76 -3.67
N PHE A 168 -4.62 -2.03 -4.75
CA PHE A 168 -5.13 -2.03 -6.12
C PHE A 168 -5.18 -3.46 -6.66
N SER A 169 -6.29 -3.91 -7.25
CA SER A 169 -6.39 -5.23 -7.88
C SER A 169 -5.88 -6.36 -6.96
N ALA A 170 -4.85 -7.11 -7.34
CA ALA A 170 -4.19 -8.10 -6.47
C ALA A 170 -3.66 -7.50 -5.15
N GLY A 171 -3.22 -6.23 -5.15
CA GLY A 171 -2.84 -5.51 -3.93
C GLY A 171 -4.01 -5.29 -2.97
N ALA A 172 -5.26 -5.28 -3.46
CA ALA A 172 -6.43 -5.26 -2.59
C ALA A 172 -6.62 -6.59 -1.82
N MET A 173 -6.17 -7.73 -2.38
CA MET A 173 -6.09 -8.99 -1.64
C MET A 173 -5.06 -8.89 -0.50
N VAL A 174 -3.92 -8.24 -0.76
CA VAL A 174 -2.88 -7.97 0.27
C VAL A 174 -3.46 -7.09 1.39
N ALA A 175 -4.14 -6.00 1.04
CA ALA A 175 -4.81 -5.12 1.99
C ALA A 175 -5.91 -5.85 2.78
N THR A 176 -6.69 -6.70 2.10
CA THR A 176 -7.74 -7.51 2.74
C THR A 176 -7.15 -8.51 3.73
N ALA A 177 -6.04 -9.16 3.40
CA ALA A 177 -5.38 -10.09 4.32
C ALA A 177 -4.95 -9.40 5.64
N ALA A 178 -4.50 -8.16 5.58
CA ALA A 178 -4.22 -7.36 6.77
C ALA A 178 -5.50 -6.90 7.49
N LEU A 179 -6.54 -6.55 6.73
CA LEU A 179 -7.82 -6.05 7.25
C LEU A 179 -8.56 -7.09 8.10
N VAL A 180 -8.53 -8.37 7.69
CA VAL A 180 -9.31 -9.46 8.31
C VAL A 180 -8.53 -10.24 9.36
N GLN A 181 -7.41 -9.73 9.88
CA GLN A 181 -6.70 -10.38 10.99
C GLN A 181 -7.62 -10.56 12.19
N GLU A 182 -7.51 -11.68 12.90
CA GLU A 182 -8.33 -11.97 14.09
C GLU A 182 -8.08 -10.93 15.19
N ASP A 183 -6.81 -10.64 15.47
CA ASP A 183 -6.42 -9.60 16.42
C ASP A 183 -6.70 -8.21 15.85
N PRO A 184 -7.62 -7.42 16.44
CA PRO A 184 -7.90 -6.05 16.00
C PRO A 184 -6.66 -5.15 16.01
N ALA A 185 -5.70 -5.38 16.91
CA ALA A 185 -4.46 -4.60 16.97
C ALA A 185 -3.53 -4.87 15.77
N ALA A 186 -3.68 -6.03 15.12
CA ALA A 186 -2.93 -6.37 13.90
C ALA A 186 -3.55 -5.77 12.61
N ARG A 187 -4.77 -5.19 12.69
CA ARG A 187 -5.47 -4.62 11.53
C ARG A 187 -5.00 -3.19 11.24
N PRO A 188 -5.07 -2.72 9.97
CA PRO A 188 -4.94 -1.30 9.67
C PRO A 188 -6.08 -0.50 10.34
N ASN A 189 -5.92 0.80 10.51
CA ASN A 189 -6.96 1.65 11.09
C ASN A 189 -8.06 2.04 10.08
N PHE A 190 -7.80 1.85 8.80
CA PHE A 190 -8.74 1.91 7.70
C PHE A 190 -8.16 1.16 6.49
N ALA A 191 -9.02 0.77 5.56
CA ALA A 191 -8.59 0.15 4.31
C ALA A 191 -9.28 0.80 3.11
N ALA A 192 -8.57 0.90 1.98
CA ALA A 192 -9.12 1.30 0.69
C ALA A 192 -8.81 0.22 -0.35
N LEU A 193 -9.84 -0.31 -1.00
CA LEU A 193 -9.77 -1.41 -1.96
C LEU A 193 -10.22 -0.93 -3.32
N ILE A 194 -9.30 -0.86 -4.28
CA ILE A 194 -9.55 -0.27 -5.59
C ILE A 194 -9.56 -1.38 -6.64
N TYR A 195 -10.68 -1.58 -7.31
CA TYR A 195 -10.97 -2.62 -8.31
C TYR A 195 -10.38 -4.00 -7.99
N GLY A 196 -10.38 -4.37 -6.70
CA GLY A 196 -9.84 -5.65 -6.24
C GLY A 196 -10.45 -6.13 -4.93
N ALA A 197 -10.46 -7.44 -4.78
CA ALA A 197 -10.97 -8.15 -3.60
C ALA A 197 -10.47 -9.60 -3.65
N PRO A 198 -10.70 -10.45 -2.64
CA PRO A 198 -10.37 -11.87 -2.70
C PRO A 198 -11.05 -12.60 -3.88
N TYR A 199 -10.26 -13.17 -4.77
CA TYR A 199 -10.75 -13.83 -5.99
C TYR A 199 -11.33 -15.21 -5.72
N GLY A 200 -10.66 -16.03 -4.93
CA GLY A 200 -11.07 -17.40 -4.63
C GLY A 200 -12.08 -17.46 -3.47
N LYS A 201 -11.73 -18.18 -2.43
CA LYS A 201 -12.55 -18.30 -1.23
C LYS A 201 -12.56 -16.96 -0.47
N LEU A 202 -13.75 -16.49 -0.08
CA LEU A 202 -13.85 -15.34 0.79
C LEU A 202 -13.25 -15.67 2.17
N PRO A 203 -12.45 -14.76 2.75
CA PRO A 203 -11.97 -14.94 4.11
C PRO A 203 -13.13 -14.87 5.10
N VAL A 204 -12.92 -15.41 6.28
CA VAL A 204 -13.80 -15.13 7.42
C VAL A 204 -13.67 -13.65 7.76
N ILE A 205 -14.79 -12.95 7.73
CA ILE A 205 -14.83 -11.53 8.06
C ILE A 205 -15.07 -11.40 9.57
N PRO A 206 -14.09 -10.92 10.33
CA PRO A 206 -14.25 -10.77 11.78
C PRO A 206 -15.19 -9.59 12.10
N PRO A 207 -15.85 -9.61 13.24
CA PRO A 207 -16.71 -8.51 13.66
C PRO A 207 -15.91 -7.21 13.88
N LYS A 208 -16.58 -6.07 13.74
CA LYS A 208 -16.01 -4.74 14.01
C LYS A 208 -14.73 -4.46 13.19
N LEU A 209 -14.86 -4.57 11.89
CA LEU A 209 -13.80 -4.09 10.99
C LEU A 209 -13.59 -2.58 11.14
N PRO A 210 -12.37 -2.09 10.89
CA PRO A 210 -12.14 -0.65 10.71
C PRO A 210 -12.90 -0.14 9.48
N PRO A 211 -13.04 1.20 9.30
CA PRO A 211 -13.65 1.79 8.12
C PRO A 211 -13.04 1.27 6.83
N VAL A 212 -13.88 0.95 5.84
CA VAL A 212 -13.48 0.43 4.52
C VAL A 212 -14.04 1.33 3.43
N PHE A 213 -13.16 1.76 2.53
CA PHE A 213 -13.50 2.43 1.28
C PHE A 213 -13.30 1.47 0.11
N MET A 214 -14.21 1.46 -0.85
CA MET A 214 -14.13 0.64 -2.06
C MET A 214 -14.43 1.49 -3.30
N ALA A 215 -13.70 1.27 -4.40
CA ALA A 215 -13.96 1.93 -5.67
C ALA A 215 -13.70 0.98 -6.84
N TRP A 216 -14.64 0.93 -7.80
CA TRP A 216 -14.51 0.10 -9.01
C TRP A 216 -15.35 0.66 -10.15
N ALA A 217 -15.12 0.17 -11.37
CA ALA A 217 -15.91 0.52 -12.55
C ALA A 217 -16.84 -0.62 -12.96
N GLN A 218 -18.02 -0.31 -13.50
CA GLN A 218 -18.98 -1.30 -13.96
C GLN A 218 -18.53 -2.04 -15.23
N ASP A 219 -17.66 -1.43 -16.02
CA ASP A 219 -17.05 -2.00 -17.21
C ASP A 219 -15.77 -2.79 -16.94
N ASP A 220 -15.45 -3.04 -15.65
CA ASP A 220 -14.34 -3.91 -15.24
C ASP A 220 -14.68 -5.39 -15.42
N LEU A 221 -14.39 -5.94 -16.60
CA LEU A 221 -14.65 -7.35 -16.92
C LEU A 221 -13.76 -8.33 -16.13
N THR A 222 -12.71 -7.85 -15.46
CA THR A 222 -11.77 -8.69 -14.71
C THR A 222 -12.16 -8.84 -13.25
N GLY A 223 -12.52 -7.76 -12.59
CA GLY A 223 -12.67 -7.69 -11.13
C GLY A 223 -14.10 -7.51 -10.62
N LEU A 224 -15.04 -7.09 -11.48
CA LEU A 224 -16.39 -6.66 -11.07
C LEU A 224 -17.11 -7.68 -10.17
N GLU A 225 -17.21 -8.92 -10.61
CA GLU A 225 -17.91 -9.96 -9.85
C GLU A 225 -17.30 -10.18 -8.48
N THR A 226 -15.98 -10.22 -8.42
CA THR A 226 -15.22 -10.44 -7.18
C THR A 226 -15.40 -9.31 -6.19
N VAL A 227 -15.32 -8.06 -6.66
CA VAL A 227 -15.47 -6.86 -5.81
C VAL A 227 -16.92 -6.77 -5.29
N VAL A 228 -17.92 -6.98 -6.13
CA VAL A 228 -19.33 -6.95 -5.74
C VAL A 228 -19.64 -8.07 -4.72
N ARG A 229 -19.13 -9.27 -4.93
CA ARG A 229 -19.25 -10.38 -3.99
C ARG A 229 -18.65 -10.05 -2.64
N PHE A 230 -17.45 -9.46 -2.59
CA PHE A 230 -16.79 -9.10 -1.33
C PHE A 230 -17.49 -7.94 -0.64
N HIS A 231 -17.91 -6.91 -1.37
CA HIS A 231 -18.71 -5.80 -0.84
C HIS A 231 -19.98 -6.31 -0.13
N ARG A 232 -20.74 -7.23 -0.79
CA ARG A 232 -21.90 -7.86 -0.18
C ARG A 232 -21.54 -8.64 1.10
N ALA A 233 -20.42 -9.36 1.08
CA ALA A 233 -19.98 -10.13 2.24
C ALA A 233 -19.63 -9.21 3.43
N LEU A 234 -19.00 -8.06 3.19
CA LEU A 234 -18.75 -7.05 4.23
C LEU A 234 -20.05 -6.55 4.86
N ILE A 235 -21.06 -6.19 4.06
CA ILE A 235 -22.36 -5.74 4.54
C ILE A 235 -23.04 -6.86 5.35
N THR A 236 -23.01 -8.09 4.86
CA THR A 236 -23.61 -9.24 5.55
C THR A 236 -22.94 -9.52 6.90
N ALA A 237 -21.65 -9.21 7.02
CA ALA A 237 -20.89 -9.32 8.27
C ALA A 237 -21.10 -8.13 9.23
N GLY A 238 -21.97 -7.17 8.87
CA GLY A 238 -22.26 -5.99 9.69
C GLY A 238 -21.26 -4.85 9.56
N SER A 239 -20.41 -4.85 8.50
CA SER A 239 -19.60 -3.70 8.13
C SER A 239 -20.41 -2.71 7.28
N GLU A 240 -20.00 -1.45 7.29
CA GLU A 240 -20.60 -0.36 6.51
C GLU A 240 -19.54 0.22 5.55
N PRO A 241 -19.12 -0.54 4.50
CA PRO A 241 -18.13 -0.02 3.56
C PRO A 241 -18.71 1.11 2.74
N GLU A 242 -17.97 2.20 2.58
CA GLU A 242 -18.29 3.20 1.56
C GLU A 242 -17.85 2.69 0.19
N ALA A 243 -18.74 2.79 -0.82
CA ALA A 243 -18.49 2.26 -2.15
C ALA A 243 -18.79 3.28 -3.25
N HIS A 244 -17.81 3.53 -4.13
CA HIS A 244 -17.90 4.38 -5.30
C HIS A 244 -17.90 3.51 -6.56
N ILE A 245 -19.02 3.52 -7.29
CA ILE A 245 -19.22 2.71 -8.48
C ILE A 245 -19.24 3.65 -9.70
N PHE A 246 -18.20 3.56 -10.52
CA PHE A 246 -18.09 4.34 -11.75
C PHE A 246 -18.68 3.57 -12.93
N ASN A 247 -19.31 4.27 -13.86
CA ASN A 247 -19.86 3.61 -15.04
C ASN A 247 -18.80 3.12 -16.02
N ALA A 248 -17.64 3.80 -16.05
CA ALA A 248 -16.51 3.47 -16.92
C ALA A 248 -15.16 3.73 -16.23
N GLY A 249 -14.13 3.01 -16.68
CA GLY A 249 -12.76 3.06 -16.18
C GLY A 249 -11.99 1.79 -16.49
N GLY A 250 -12.69 0.68 -16.65
CA GLY A 250 -12.10 -0.64 -16.85
C GLY A 250 -11.35 -1.14 -15.63
N HIS A 251 -10.66 -2.28 -15.77
CA HIS A 251 -9.74 -2.77 -14.75
C HIS A 251 -8.42 -1.98 -14.76
N GLY A 252 -7.87 -1.68 -13.59
CA GLY A 252 -6.56 -1.05 -13.50
C GLY A 252 -6.56 0.43 -13.90
N PHE A 253 -7.64 1.19 -13.64
CA PHE A 253 -7.65 2.63 -13.94
C PHE A 253 -6.59 3.39 -13.12
N GLY A 254 -6.31 3.01 -11.88
CA GLY A 254 -5.25 3.59 -11.05
C GLY A 254 -5.26 5.12 -11.05
N MET A 255 -4.08 5.71 -11.22
CA MET A 255 -3.91 7.18 -11.31
C MET A 255 -3.93 7.69 -12.76
N ARG A 256 -4.33 6.87 -13.74
CA ARG A 256 -4.48 7.33 -15.14
C ARG A 256 -5.59 8.36 -15.27
N LYS A 257 -5.42 9.27 -16.22
CA LYS A 257 -6.47 10.19 -16.63
C LYS A 257 -7.03 9.69 -17.97
N GLN A 258 -8.28 9.21 -17.93
CA GLN A 258 -8.95 8.58 -19.06
C GLN A 258 -10.14 9.41 -19.57
N GLY A 259 -10.48 10.51 -18.88
CA GLY A 259 -11.65 11.33 -19.16
C GLY A 259 -12.95 10.72 -18.65
N THR A 260 -12.87 9.81 -17.69
CA THR A 260 -14.00 9.18 -17.02
C THR A 260 -14.14 9.66 -15.59
N THR A 261 -15.31 9.45 -14.98
CA THR A 261 -15.53 9.83 -13.57
C THR A 261 -14.63 9.05 -12.61
N SER A 262 -14.15 7.86 -13.00
CA SER A 262 -13.15 7.10 -12.22
C SER A 262 -11.82 7.84 -12.05
N ASP A 263 -11.53 8.86 -12.84
CA ASP A 263 -10.33 9.71 -12.67
C ASP A 263 -10.30 10.45 -11.32
N HIS A 264 -11.45 10.53 -10.63
CA HIS A 264 -11.63 11.25 -9.36
C HIS A 264 -11.69 10.34 -8.14
N TRP A 265 -11.49 9.03 -8.28
CA TRP A 265 -11.60 8.09 -7.17
C TRP A 265 -10.72 8.46 -5.97
N ILE A 266 -9.55 9.04 -6.21
CA ILE A 266 -8.62 9.41 -5.13
C ILE A 266 -9.06 10.69 -4.39
N ASP A 267 -9.80 11.57 -5.05
CA ASP A 267 -10.42 12.73 -4.41
C ASP A 267 -11.56 12.27 -3.50
N GLU A 268 -12.38 11.29 -3.94
CA GLU A 268 -13.44 10.67 -3.13
C GLU A 268 -12.85 9.95 -1.90
N LEU A 269 -11.75 9.20 -2.09
CA LEU A 269 -11.03 8.61 -0.96
C LEU A 269 -10.56 9.68 0.04
N TYR A 270 -10.07 10.81 -0.45
CA TYR A 270 -9.58 11.87 0.43
C TYR A 270 -10.74 12.52 1.21
N TYR A 271 -11.88 12.81 0.59
CA TYR A 271 -13.07 13.31 1.28
C TYR A 271 -13.58 12.33 2.33
N TRP A 272 -13.61 11.05 2.01
CA TRP A 272 -13.92 10.01 2.98
C TRP A 272 -12.93 9.99 4.15
N MET A 273 -11.63 10.12 3.88
CA MET A 273 -10.61 10.23 4.92
C MET A 273 -10.80 11.48 5.80
N GLU A 274 -11.27 12.61 5.24
CA GLU A 274 -11.58 13.81 6.01
C GLU A 274 -12.73 13.59 6.99
N VAL A 275 -13.80 12.95 6.55
CA VAL A 275 -14.97 12.63 7.39
C VAL A 275 -14.54 11.74 8.56
N HIS A 276 -13.66 10.78 8.32
CA HIS A 276 -13.12 9.89 9.35
C HIS A 276 -11.98 10.50 10.18
N GLY A 277 -11.60 11.76 9.94
CA GLY A 277 -10.60 12.49 10.71
C GLY A 277 -9.15 12.12 10.40
N PHE A 278 -8.87 11.39 9.31
CA PHE A 278 -7.51 10.97 8.93
C PHE A 278 -6.67 12.06 8.25
N THR A 279 -7.25 13.20 7.88
CA THR A 279 -6.56 14.29 7.19
C THR A 279 -6.21 15.47 8.09
N ARG A 280 -6.72 15.52 9.32
CA ARG A 280 -6.48 16.62 10.26
C ARG A 280 -5.13 16.49 10.92
N SER A 281 -4.34 17.58 10.97
CA SER A 281 -3.17 17.68 11.85
C SER A 281 -3.63 17.69 13.32
N ARG A 282 -2.90 17.01 14.18
CA ARG A 282 -3.07 17.09 15.64
C ARG A 282 -2.20 18.18 16.22
#